data_e93f868d703cf6134bd75aa9a3203669
#
_entry.id   e93f868d703cf6134bd75aa9a3203669
#
_cell.length_a   1.000
_cell.length_b   1.000
_cell.length_c   1.000
_cell.angle_alpha   90.00
_cell.angle_beta   90.00
_cell.angle_gamma   90.00
#
_symmetry.space_group_name_H-M   'P 1'
#
loop_
_entity.id
_entity.type
_entity.pdbx_description
1 polymer ?
#
loop_
_entity_poly.entity_id
_entity_poly.type
_entity_poly.pdbx_seq_one_letter_code
_entity_poly.pdbx_strand_id
1 'polypeptide(L)'
;MPGNDQSAGKRRSGKTRAGSKWLDFALEEAAMAAIRLKANYPAAQYQRLKPRRGHKRALGAVKHSLLTAIWQILSTGETYRDLGADYFTQRDPERQTKRLVKQLERLGHTVTLAEGAAAA
;
A
#
# COMPACT_ATOMS: atom_id res chain seq x y z
N MET A 1 -4.26 15.80 0.97
CA MET A 1 -3.05 16.34 0.31
C MET A 1 -1.93 16.47 1.31
N PRO A 2 -0.74 15.93 1.07
CA PRO A 2 0.39 16.15 1.96
C PRO A 2 0.77 17.62 1.94
N GLY A 3 0.91 18.21 3.13
CA GLY A 3 1.44 19.53 3.29
C GLY A 3 2.96 19.47 3.23
N ASN A 4 3.54 19.60 2.05
CA ASN A 4 4.99 19.70 1.94
C ASN A 4 5.39 21.16 2.13
N ASP A 5 5.79 21.51 3.35
CA ASP A 5 6.39 22.80 3.63
C ASP A 5 7.91 22.67 3.49
N GLN A 6 8.39 23.06 2.31
CA GLN A 6 9.81 23.04 1.97
C GLN A 6 10.20 24.38 1.34
N SER A 7 11.21 25.03 1.89
CA SER A 7 11.75 26.28 1.39
C SER A 7 13.27 26.26 1.43
N ALA A 8 13.91 26.74 0.37
CA ALA A 8 15.37 26.83 0.24
C ALA A 8 16.10 25.51 0.55
N GLY A 9 15.55 24.38 0.10
CA GLY A 9 16.12 23.05 0.33
C GLY A 9 15.93 22.51 1.75
N LYS A 10 15.31 23.28 2.65
CA LYS A 10 15.03 22.84 4.02
C LYS A 10 13.58 22.40 4.17
N ARG A 11 13.38 21.15 4.61
CA ARG A 11 12.07 20.60 4.93
C ARG A 11 11.62 21.08 6.30
N ARG A 12 10.53 21.85 6.35
CA ARG A 12 9.97 22.37 7.60
C ARG A 12 8.92 21.45 8.22
N SER A 13 7.96 21.01 7.42
CA SER A 13 6.88 20.15 7.91
C SER A 13 6.36 19.20 6.84
N GLY A 14 6.07 17.96 7.23
CA GLY A 14 5.34 16.98 6.41
C GLY A 14 3.91 16.75 6.91
N LYS A 15 3.38 17.67 7.74
CA LYS A 15 2.04 17.56 8.29
C LYS A 15 0.99 17.68 7.19
N THR A 16 0.01 16.80 7.19
CA THR A 16 -1.14 16.88 6.28
C THR A 16 -1.98 18.11 6.57
N ARG A 17 -2.58 18.67 5.53
CA ARG A 17 -3.51 19.79 5.68
C ARG A 17 -4.76 19.36 6.44
N ALA A 18 -5.31 20.25 7.26
CA ALA A 18 -6.61 20.05 7.87
C ALA A 18 -7.69 20.03 6.78
N GLY A 19 -8.57 19.03 6.86
CA GLY A 19 -9.72 18.86 5.98
C GLY A 19 -10.99 18.65 6.79
N SER A 20 -12.00 18.04 6.17
CA SER A 20 -13.23 17.67 6.86
C SER A 20 -12.94 16.62 7.94
N LYS A 21 -13.21 16.95 9.19
CA LYS A 21 -13.07 16.02 10.32
C LYS A 21 -13.98 14.80 10.20
N TRP A 22 -15.18 14.99 9.67
CA TRP A 22 -16.18 13.94 9.47
C TRP A 22 -15.72 12.92 8.43
N LEU A 23 -15.21 13.41 7.29
CA LEU A 23 -14.69 12.57 6.24
C LEU A 23 -13.43 11.81 6.70
N ASP A 24 -12.54 12.49 7.40
CA ASP A 24 -11.32 11.88 7.94
C ASP A 24 -11.64 10.74 8.92
N PHE A 25 -12.57 10.96 9.82
CA PHE A 25 -13.03 9.95 10.76
C PHE A 25 -13.67 8.74 10.05
N ALA A 26 -14.56 8.99 9.10
CA ALA A 26 -15.20 7.92 8.33
C ALA A 26 -14.20 7.08 7.54
N LEU A 27 -13.23 7.73 6.89
CA LEU A 27 -12.15 7.05 6.18
C LEU A 27 -11.22 6.28 7.10
N GLU A 28 -10.96 6.79 8.29
CA GLU A 28 -10.13 6.10 9.28
C GLU A 28 -10.80 4.81 9.77
N GLU A 29 -12.07 4.84 10.09
CA GLU A 29 -12.82 3.65 10.46
C GLU A 29 -12.88 2.63 9.31
N ALA A 30 -13.16 3.09 8.09
CA ALA A 30 -13.18 2.25 6.91
C ALA A 30 -11.80 1.60 6.64
N ALA A 31 -10.72 2.38 6.77
CA ALA A 31 -9.37 1.88 6.60
C ALA A 31 -9.00 0.86 7.69
N MET A 32 -9.34 1.12 8.94
CA MET A 32 -9.12 0.18 10.04
C MET A 32 -9.87 -1.14 9.83
N ALA A 33 -11.09 -1.10 9.31
CA ALA A 33 -11.82 -2.29 8.95
C ALA A 33 -11.17 -3.05 7.78
N ALA A 34 -10.78 -2.32 6.74
CA ALA A 34 -10.18 -2.91 5.54
C ALA A 34 -8.86 -3.62 5.81
N ILE A 35 -7.98 -3.06 6.65
CA ILE A 35 -6.68 -3.68 6.97
C ILE A 35 -6.78 -4.96 7.80
N ARG A 36 -7.92 -5.21 8.43
CA ARG A 36 -8.19 -6.46 9.18
C ARG A 36 -8.50 -7.64 8.27
N LEU A 37 -8.92 -7.38 7.04
CA LEU A 37 -9.14 -8.43 6.04
C LEU A 37 -7.81 -8.92 5.49
N LYS A 38 -7.68 -10.23 5.29
CA LYS A 38 -6.41 -10.84 4.90
C LYS A 38 -6.16 -10.88 3.38
N ALA A 39 -7.18 -10.69 2.57
CA ALA A 39 -7.13 -10.97 1.14
C ALA A 39 -7.60 -9.78 0.27
N ASN A 40 -7.26 -8.56 0.66
CA ASN A 40 -7.60 -7.38 -0.14
C ASN A 40 -6.40 -6.46 -0.36
N TYR A 41 -6.53 -5.57 -1.33
CA TYR A 41 -5.51 -4.59 -1.68
C TYR A 41 -5.17 -3.62 -0.54
N PRO A 42 -6.14 -3.02 0.19
CA PRO A 42 -5.82 -2.12 1.29
C PRO A 42 -4.99 -2.78 2.40
N ALA A 43 -5.28 -4.02 2.74
CA ALA A 43 -4.49 -4.76 3.72
C ALA A 43 -3.07 -5.03 3.23
N ALA A 44 -2.91 -5.41 1.97
CA ALA A 44 -1.59 -5.61 1.35
C ALA A 44 -0.78 -4.30 1.30
N GLN A 45 -1.41 -3.18 0.95
CA GLN A 45 -0.79 -1.86 0.97
C GLN A 45 -0.31 -1.49 2.37
N TYR A 46 -1.15 -1.69 3.38
CA TYR A 46 -0.81 -1.42 4.77
C TYR A 46 0.37 -2.27 5.24
N GLN A 47 0.34 -3.58 5.01
CA GLN A 47 1.42 -4.49 5.41
C GLN A 47 2.75 -4.17 4.72
N ARG A 48 2.71 -3.69 3.49
CA ARG A 48 3.90 -3.24 2.75
C ARG A 48 4.51 -1.98 3.33
N LEU A 49 3.70 -1.03 3.77
CA LEU A 49 4.13 0.28 4.22
C LEU A 49 4.45 0.35 5.71
N LYS A 50 3.75 -0.42 6.54
CA LYS A 50 3.89 -0.39 8.00
C LYS A 50 5.32 -0.58 8.50
N PRO A 51 6.10 -1.58 8.05
CA PRO A 51 7.47 -1.79 8.55
C PRO A 51 8.40 -0.61 8.29
N ARG A 52 8.18 0.11 7.21
CA ARG A 52 9.04 1.20 6.75
C ARG A 52 8.58 2.57 7.20
N ARG A 53 7.27 2.80 7.24
CA ARG A 53 6.67 4.12 7.46
C ARG A 53 5.94 4.26 8.80
N GLY A 54 5.67 3.14 9.49
CA GLY A 54 4.88 3.09 10.70
C GLY A 54 3.37 3.06 10.46
N HIS A 55 2.62 2.80 11.54
CA HIS A 55 1.17 2.62 11.49
C HIS A 55 0.41 3.84 10.93
N LYS A 56 0.67 5.02 11.46
CA LYS A 56 -0.09 6.24 11.07
C LYS A 56 0.06 6.59 9.60
N ARG A 57 1.28 6.50 9.06
CA ARG A 57 1.54 6.81 7.65
C ARG A 57 1.01 5.72 6.72
N ALA A 58 1.13 4.46 7.12
CA ALA A 58 0.55 3.34 6.37
C ALA A 58 -0.98 3.44 6.31
N LEU A 59 -1.62 3.76 7.43
CA LEU A 59 -3.06 3.99 7.49
C LEU A 59 -3.49 5.19 6.64
N GLY A 60 -2.72 6.28 6.67
CA GLY A 60 -2.95 7.45 5.83
C GLY A 60 -2.93 7.13 4.33
N ALA A 61 -2.00 6.28 3.89
CA ALA A 61 -1.95 5.81 2.51
C ALA A 61 -3.18 4.97 2.13
N VAL A 62 -3.65 4.12 3.03
CA VAL A 62 -4.89 3.33 2.82
C VAL A 62 -6.11 4.25 2.74
N LYS A 63 -6.23 5.24 3.62
CA LYS A 63 -7.29 6.26 3.59
C LYS A 63 -7.32 6.99 2.25
N HIS A 64 -6.16 7.38 1.74
CA HIS A 64 -6.03 8.03 0.44
C HIS A 64 -6.50 7.13 -0.71
N SER A 65 -6.09 5.87 -0.70
CA SER A 65 -6.52 4.90 -1.70
C SER A 65 -8.03 4.65 -1.69
N LEU A 66 -8.63 4.56 -0.50
CA LEU A 66 -10.08 4.44 -0.36
C LEU A 66 -10.82 5.66 -0.89
N LEU A 67 -10.35 6.85 -0.57
CA LEU A 67 -10.96 8.09 -1.06
C LEU A 67 -10.87 8.20 -2.59
N THR A 68 -9.74 7.84 -3.17
CA THR A 68 -9.54 7.79 -4.62
C THR A 68 -10.49 6.80 -5.29
N ALA A 69 -10.67 5.61 -4.69
CA ALA A 69 -11.61 4.61 -5.18
C ALA A 69 -13.06 5.11 -5.12
N ILE A 70 -13.45 5.74 -4.02
CA ILE A 70 -14.79 6.33 -3.87
C ILE A 70 -15.03 7.40 -4.92
N TRP A 71 -14.06 8.30 -5.12
CA TRP A 71 -14.14 9.34 -6.14
C TRP A 71 -14.32 8.74 -7.55
N GLN A 72 -13.57 7.69 -7.86
CA GLN A 72 -13.66 7.02 -9.15
C GLN A 72 -15.02 6.36 -9.36
N ILE A 73 -15.55 5.67 -8.35
CA ILE A 73 -16.89 5.07 -8.39
C ILE A 73 -17.96 6.13 -8.65
N LEU A 74 -17.91 7.24 -7.93
CA LEU A 74 -18.88 8.32 -8.08
C LEU A 74 -18.76 9.07 -9.42
N SER A 75 -17.56 9.17 -9.97
CA SER A 75 -17.30 9.87 -11.22
C SER A 75 -17.64 9.04 -12.46
N THR A 76 -17.35 7.73 -12.43
CA THR A 76 -17.50 6.84 -13.59
C THR A 76 -18.73 5.94 -13.51
N GLY A 77 -19.31 5.75 -12.33
CA GLY A 77 -20.39 4.80 -12.10
C GLY A 77 -19.95 3.33 -12.11
N GLU A 78 -18.65 3.05 -12.24
CA GLU A 78 -18.12 1.70 -12.18
C GLU A 78 -18.08 1.17 -10.75
N THR A 79 -18.32 -0.14 -10.58
CA THR A 79 -18.21 -0.80 -9.29
C THR A 79 -16.75 -0.97 -8.89
N TYR A 80 -16.49 -0.97 -7.58
CA TYR A 80 -15.15 -1.24 -7.05
C TYR A 80 -14.66 -2.64 -7.44
N ARG A 81 -13.43 -2.69 -7.97
CA ARG A 81 -12.71 -3.94 -8.24
C ARG A 81 -11.44 -3.94 -7.40
N ASP A 82 -11.36 -4.88 -6.47
CA ASP A 82 -10.17 -5.01 -5.64
C ASP A 82 -9.00 -5.58 -6.45
N LEU A 83 -7.81 -4.95 -6.32
CA LEU A 83 -6.61 -5.41 -7.01
C LEU A 83 -6.01 -6.69 -6.41
N GLY A 84 -6.50 -7.10 -5.24
CA GLY A 84 -6.08 -8.31 -4.55
C GLY A 84 -4.85 -8.13 -3.67
N ALA A 85 -4.65 -9.07 -2.78
CA ALA A 85 -3.53 -9.09 -1.85
C ALA A 85 -2.17 -9.27 -2.54
N ASP A 86 -2.17 -9.91 -3.70
CA ASP A 86 -0.95 -10.24 -4.45
C ASP A 86 -0.50 -9.13 -5.42
N TYR A 87 -1.23 -8.03 -5.48
CA TYR A 87 -0.95 -6.94 -6.43
C TYR A 87 0.50 -6.47 -6.41
N PHE A 88 1.05 -6.21 -5.24
CA PHE A 88 2.42 -5.71 -5.12
C PHE A 88 3.47 -6.78 -5.40
N THR A 89 3.16 -8.04 -5.16
CA THR A 89 4.03 -9.18 -5.47
C THR A 89 4.09 -9.42 -6.98
N GLN A 90 2.95 -9.35 -7.65
CA GLN A 90 2.84 -9.58 -9.09
C GLN A 90 3.26 -8.40 -9.95
N ARG A 91 3.31 -7.20 -9.39
CA ARG A 91 3.69 -5.99 -10.11
C ARG A 91 5.11 -6.03 -10.65
N ASP A 92 6.04 -6.62 -9.90
CA ASP A 92 7.43 -6.77 -10.30
C ASP A 92 7.95 -8.13 -9.79
N PRO A 93 7.66 -9.22 -10.52
CA PRO A 93 8.00 -10.57 -10.09
C PRO A 93 9.52 -10.79 -10.02
N GLU A 94 10.29 -10.19 -10.92
CA GLU A 94 11.75 -10.35 -10.92
C GLU A 94 12.40 -9.74 -9.68
N ARG A 95 11.99 -8.55 -9.31
CA ARG A 95 12.46 -7.88 -8.11
C ARG A 95 12.09 -8.65 -6.85
N GLN A 96 10.88 -9.20 -6.81
CA GLN A 96 10.42 -10.02 -5.70
C GLN A 96 11.23 -11.31 -5.60
N THR A 97 11.49 -11.96 -6.71
CA THR A 97 12.32 -13.17 -6.78
C THR A 97 13.73 -12.89 -6.27
N LYS A 98 14.38 -11.85 -6.76
CA LYS A 98 15.73 -11.44 -6.29
C LYS A 98 15.76 -11.17 -4.78
N ARG A 99 14.72 -10.55 -4.26
CA ARG A 99 14.60 -10.27 -2.81
C ARG A 99 14.50 -11.56 -1.99
N LEU A 100 13.65 -12.49 -2.43
CA LEU A 100 13.44 -13.77 -1.74
C LEU A 100 14.70 -14.63 -1.79
N VAL A 101 15.37 -14.71 -2.94
CA VAL A 101 16.67 -15.40 -3.08
C VAL A 101 17.68 -14.85 -2.10
N LYS A 102 17.85 -13.55 -2.04
CA LYS A 102 18.77 -12.89 -1.12
C LYS A 102 18.42 -13.16 0.36
N GLN A 103 17.17 -13.27 0.70
CA GLN A 103 16.74 -13.62 2.05
C GLN A 103 17.11 -15.06 2.40
N LEU A 104 16.90 -16.00 1.48
CA LEU A 104 17.27 -17.40 1.66
C LEU A 104 18.78 -17.60 1.76
N GLU A 105 19.55 -16.90 0.94
CA GLU A 105 21.03 -16.92 1.01
C GLU A 105 21.54 -16.42 2.36
N ARG A 106 20.92 -15.39 2.93
CA ARG A 106 21.27 -14.90 4.28
C ARG A 106 20.99 -15.91 5.38
N LEU A 107 20.03 -16.83 5.17
CA LEU A 107 19.74 -17.92 6.08
C LEU A 107 20.67 -19.12 5.90
N GLY A 108 21.62 -19.05 4.96
CA GLY A 108 22.60 -20.11 4.70
C GLY A 108 22.20 -21.10 3.62
N HIS A 109 21.17 -20.81 2.84
CA HIS A 109 20.73 -21.66 1.75
C HIS A 109 21.39 -21.27 0.42
N THR A 110 21.71 -22.26 -0.39
CA THR A 110 22.07 -22.05 -1.80
C THR A 110 20.80 -22.16 -2.63
N VAL A 111 20.46 -21.10 -3.37
CA VAL A 111 19.20 -21.03 -4.13
C VAL A 111 19.50 -21.22 -5.60
N THR A 112 18.83 -22.20 -6.22
CA THR A 112 18.82 -22.42 -7.65
C THR A 112 17.42 -22.19 -8.18
N LEU A 113 17.29 -21.30 -9.16
CA LEU A 113 16.00 -21.00 -9.79
C LEU A 113 15.83 -21.88 -11.03
N ALA A 114 14.73 -22.62 -11.09
CA ALA A 114 14.26 -23.26 -12.29
C ALA A 114 13.02 -22.55 -12.80
N GLU A 115 12.85 -22.45 -14.13
CA GLU A 115 11.59 -21.95 -14.68
C GLU A 115 10.46 -22.89 -14.29
N GLY A 116 9.49 -22.35 -13.54
CA GLY A 116 8.27 -23.06 -13.22
C GLY A 116 7.44 -23.29 -14.49
N ALA A 117 6.65 -24.37 -14.52
CA ALA A 117 5.62 -24.51 -15.52
C ALA A 117 4.78 -23.23 -15.55
N ALA A 118 4.66 -22.60 -16.71
CA ALA A 118 3.84 -21.41 -16.88
C ALA A 118 2.45 -21.70 -16.30
N ALA A 119 2.07 -20.97 -15.25
CA ALA A 119 0.71 -21.00 -14.77
C ALA A 119 -0.17 -20.51 -15.91
N ALA A 120 -0.95 -21.42 -16.44
CA ALA A 120 -1.91 -21.10 -17.47
C ALA A 120 -2.94 -20.09 -16.95
#